data_dc7dd7e16aab0a3f526c2e34161cac06
#
_entry.id   dc7dd7e16aab0a3f526c2e34161cac06
#
_cell.length_a   1.000
_cell.length_b   1.000
_cell.length_c   1.000
_cell.angle_alpha   90.00
_cell.angle_beta   90.00
_cell.angle_gamma   90.00
#
_symmetry.space_group_name_H-M   'P 1'
#
loop_
_entity.id
_entity.type
_entity.pdbx_description
1 polymer ?
#
loop_
_entity_poly.entity_id
_entity_poly.type
_entity_poly.pdbx_seq_one_letter_code
_entity_poly.pdbx_strand_id
1 'polypeptide(L)'
;CIISAGLGLALTAIWNIYKPKKHNTDKDRAYLEIDLKNLEHNVRVLKNAMPPHCELMAVAKAECYGHGMYGTTVYLNQIGVSAFAVATIDEGIRLRKYGISGEILIMGYTSPMRAKELCKYKLTQTLIDYEYSLRLDEQGYKVTAHIKVDTGMHRLGFDADDTKEIVTAFSLENIEITGI
;
A
#
# COMPACT_ATOMS: atom_id res chain seq x y z
N CYS A 1 20.15 0.66 -25.15
CA CYS A 1 18.96 0.65 -26.05
C CYS A 1 18.12 -0.64 -25.99
N ILE A 2 18.33 -1.55 -25.01
CA ILE A 2 17.59 -2.82 -24.90
C ILE A 2 16.57 -2.80 -23.74
N ILE A 3 16.63 -1.81 -22.85
CA ILE A 3 15.75 -1.73 -21.66
C ILE A 3 14.35 -1.17 -22.00
N SER A 4 14.18 -0.44 -23.09
CA SER A 4 12.88 0.16 -23.47
C SER A 4 11.91 -0.83 -24.14
N ALA A 5 12.39 -1.91 -24.73
CA ALA A 5 11.53 -2.89 -25.40
C ALA A 5 10.82 -3.85 -24.40
N GLY A 6 11.46 -4.14 -23.27
CA GLY A 6 10.88 -5.02 -22.24
C GLY A 6 9.72 -4.40 -21.47
N LEU A 7 9.80 -3.09 -21.17
CA LEU A 7 8.70 -2.36 -20.50
C LEU A 7 7.47 -2.21 -21.41
N GLY A 8 7.68 -1.97 -22.69
CA GLY A 8 6.58 -1.84 -23.65
C GLY A 8 5.80 -3.14 -23.85
N LEU A 9 6.49 -4.29 -23.87
CA LEU A 9 5.85 -5.60 -23.98
C LEU A 9 5.12 -6.01 -22.71
N ALA A 10 5.64 -5.67 -21.51
CA ALA A 10 4.96 -5.91 -20.26
C ALA A 10 3.69 -5.04 -20.13
N LEU A 11 3.74 -3.76 -20.51
CA LEU A 11 2.60 -2.87 -20.50
C LEU A 11 1.51 -3.27 -21.49
N THR A 12 1.88 -3.75 -22.70
CA THR A 12 0.92 -4.27 -23.69
C THR A 12 0.33 -5.61 -23.28
N ALA A 13 1.10 -6.49 -22.62
CA ALA A 13 0.57 -7.74 -22.06
C ALA A 13 -0.41 -7.46 -20.90
N ILE A 14 -0.11 -6.53 -20.02
CA ILE A 14 -0.98 -6.09 -18.93
C ILE A 14 -2.27 -5.45 -19.48
N TRP A 15 -2.15 -4.58 -20.49
CA TRP A 15 -3.30 -3.97 -21.16
C TRP A 15 -4.19 -5.00 -21.88
N ASN A 16 -3.61 -6.05 -22.48
CA ASN A 16 -4.37 -7.11 -23.14
C ASN A 16 -5.11 -8.03 -22.16
N ILE A 17 -4.63 -8.18 -20.93
CA ILE A 17 -5.33 -8.91 -19.86
C ILE A 17 -6.54 -8.09 -19.35
N TYR A 18 -6.46 -6.75 -19.45
CA TYR A 18 -7.49 -5.83 -18.96
C TYR A 18 -8.27 -5.11 -20.06
N LYS A 19 -8.32 -5.66 -21.27
CA LYS A 19 -9.34 -5.19 -22.23
C LYS A 19 -10.70 -5.29 -21.56
N PRO A 20 -11.45 -4.16 -21.45
CA PRO A 20 -12.81 -4.23 -20.95
C PRO A 20 -13.54 -5.27 -21.78
N LYS A 21 -13.90 -6.38 -21.18
CA LYS A 21 -14.77 -7.35 -21.82
C LYS A 21 -16.06 -6.60 -22.08
N LYS A 22 -16.49 -6.51 -23.34
CA LYS A 22 -17.85 -6.08 -23.63
C LYS A 22 -18.77 -7.03 -22.87
N HIS A 23 -19.36 -6.53 -21.78
CA HIS A 23 -20.35 -7.29 -21.03
C HIS A 23 -21.52 -7.56 -21.95
N ASN A 24 -21.88 -8.82 -22.07
CA ASN A 24 -23.16 -9.18 -22.66
C ASN A 24 -24.19 -9.05 -21.54
N THR A 25 -24.80 -7.86 -21.44
CA THR A 25 -25.82 -7.52 -20.43
C THR A 25 -26.95 -8.53 -20.36
N ASP A 26 -27.17 -9.28 -21.45
CA ASP A 26 -28.22 -10.30 -21.53
C ASP A 26 -27.87 -11.61 -20.78
N LYS A 27 -26.58 -11.80 -20.40
CA LYS A 27 -26.11 -13.03 -19.73
C LYS A 27 -25.71 -12.81 -18.28
N ASP A 28 -25.39 -11.59 -17.89
CA ASP A 28 -24.91 -11.28 -16.56
C ASP A 28 -26.05 -10.78 -15.67
N ARG A 29 -26.32 -11.48 -14.58
CA ARG A 29 -27.35 -11.07 -13.61
C ARG A 29 -27.02 -9.74 -12.92
N ALA A 30 -25.73 -9.48 -12.68
CA ALA A 30 -25.21 -8.24 -12.11
C ALA A 30 -23.74 -8.07 -12.49
N TYR A 31 -23.29 -6.84 -12.63
CA TYR A 31 -21.88 -6.51 -12.86
C TYR A 31 -21.53 -5.20 -12.16
N LEU A 32 -20.25 -5.01 -11.91
CA LEU A 32 -19.71 -3.78 -11.36
C LEU A 32 -18.95 -3.04 -12.47
N GLU A 33 -19.34 -1.81 -12.75
CA GLU A 33 -18.67 -0.95 -13.71
C GLU A 33 -17.82 0.08 -12.97
N ILE A 34 -16.51 0.12 -13.28
CA ILE A 34 -15.56 1.06 -12.70
C ILE A 34 -15.10 2.03 -13.78
N ASP A 35 -15.43 3.30 -13.61
CA ASP A 35 -14.98 4.36 -14.51
C ASP A 35 -13.61 4.90 -14.07
N LEU A 36 -12.57 4.47 -14.79
CA LEU A 36 -11.19 4.88 -14.50
C LEU A 36 -10.93 6.37 -14.79
N LYS A 37 -11.70 7.00 -15.70
CA LYS A 37 -11.57 8.44 -15.96
C LYS A 37 -12.08 9.27 -14.80
N ASN A 38 -13.18 8.84 -14.17
CA ASN A 38 -13.67 9.47 -12.95
C ASN A 38 -12.69 9.27 -11.79
N LEU A 39 -12.06 8.11 -11.70
CA LEU A 39 -10.99 7.85 -10.73
C LEU A 39 -9.81 8.81 -10.94
N GLU A 40 -9.35 8.98 -12.17
CA GLU A 40 -8.28 9.93 -12.53
C GLU A 40 -8.69 11.38 -12.21
N HIS A 41 -9.91 11.75 -12.55
CA HIS A 41 -10.44 13.07 -12.20
C HIS A 41 -10.36 13.32 -10.70
N ASN A 42 -10.80 12.36 -9.88
CA ASN A 42 -10.77 12.47 -8.42
C ASN A 42 -9.34 12.60 -7.89
N VAL A 43 -8.39 11.81 -8.41
CA VAL A 43 -6.96 11.94 -8.05
C VAL A 43 -6.45 13.35 -8.37
N ARG A 44 -6.77 13.88 -9.54
CA ARG A 44 -6.36 15.23 -9.94
C ARG A 44 -6.95 16.31 -9.02
N VAL A 45 -8.23 16.20 -8.67
CA VAL A 45 -8.90 17.14 -7.75
C VAL A 45 -8.21 17.10 -6.38
N LEU A 46 -7.95 15.91 -5.84
CA LEU A 46 -7.27 15.77 -4.55
C LEU A 46 -5.84 16.34 -4.60
N LYS A 47 -5.05 15.99 -5.62
CA LYS A 47 -3.68 16.52 -5.77
C LYS A 47 -3.65 18.05 -5.88
N ASN A 48 -4.63 18.66 -6.56
CA ASN A 48 -4.71 20.11 -6.68
C ASN A 48 -5.10 20.81 -5.36
N ALA A 49 -5.79 20.10 -4.48
CA ALA A 49 -6.18 20.63 -3.15
C ALA A 49 -5.10 20.42 -2.08
N MET A 50 -4.07 19.60 -2.37
CA MET A 50 -3.00 19.29 -1.42
C MET A 50 -1.93 20.39 -1.42
N PRO A 51 -1.27 20.63 -0.25
CA PRO A 51 -0.07 21.45 -0.20
C PRO A 51 1.05 20.89 -1.10
N PRO A 52 1.96 21.74 -1.62
CA PRO A 52 3.00 21.34 -2.58
C PRO A 52 3.96 20.22 -2.12
N HIS A 53 4.04 20.00 -0.80
CA HIS A 53 4.94 18.99 -0.21
C HIS A 53 4.22 17.73 0.28
N CYS A 54 2.94 17.57 -0.06
CA CYS A 54 2.16 16.39 0.31
C CYS A 54 2.10 15.39 -0.84
N GLU A 55 2.18 14.11 -0.52
CA GLU A 55 1.93 13.01 -1.44
C GLU A 55 0.57 12.36 -1.15
N LEU A 56 -0.08 11.88 -2.20
CA LEU A 56 -1.34 11.15 -2.10
C LEU A 56 -1.03 9.66 -1.90
N MET A 57 -1.45 9.11 -0.76
CA MET A 57 -1.44 7.67 -0.49
C MET A 57 -2.83 7.09 -0.73
N ALA A 58 -2.96 6.20 -1.69
CA ALA A 58 -4.23 5.56 -2.02
C ALA A 58 -4.49 4.34 -1.13
N VAL A 59 -5.62 4.31 -0.42
CA VAL A 59 -6.03 3.17 0.41
C VAL A 59 -6.67 2.10 -0.47
N ALA A 60 -5.96 0.98 -0.65
CA ALA A 60 -6.31 -0.09 -1.58
C ALA A 60 -6.75 -1.40 -0.92
N LYS A 61 -7.00 -1.40 0.40
CA LYS A 61 -7.44 -2.59 1.14
C LYS A 61 -8.79 -3.13 0.66
N ALA A 62 -9.10 -4.37 1.01
CA ALA A 62 -10.38 -5.03 0.74
C ALA A 62 -10.82 -4.91 -0.73
N GLU A 63 -9.92 -5.31 -1.67
CA GLU A 63 -10.15 -5.20 -3.12
C GLU A 63 -10.49 -3.76 -3.57
N CYS A 64 -9.79 -2.74 -3.01
CA CYS A 64 -10.12 -1.33 -3.23
C CYS A 64 -11.59 -1.03 -2.90
N TYR A 65 -12.05 -1.53 -1.74
CA TYR A 65 -13.46 -1.41 -1.32
C TYR A 65 -14.45 -1.96 -2.35
N GLY A 66 -14.08 -3.07 -2.98
CA GLY A 66 -14.89 -3.74 -3.98
C GLY A 66 -14.68 -3.29 -5.43
N HIS A 67 -13.85 -2.28 -5.69
CA HIS A 67 -13.56 -1.82 -7.06
C HIS A 67 -12.61 -2.74 -7.83
N GLY A 68 -12.04 -3.76 -7.19
CA GLY A 68 -11.04 -4.66 -7.75
C GLY A 68 -9.62 -4.10 -7.65
N MET A 69 -8.79 -4.77 -6.89
CA MET A 69 -7.46 -4.28 -6.51
C MET A 69 -6.54 -4.10 -7.72
N TYR A 70 -6.48 -5.09 -8.61
CA TYR A 70 -5.55 -5.06 -9.74
C TYR A 70 -5.79 -3.86 -10.66
N GLY A 71 -6.97 -3.75 -11.28
CA GLY A 71 -7.26 -2.70 -12.27
C GLY A 71 -7.13 -1.30 -11.69
N THR A 72 -7.69 -1.10 -10.50
CA THR A 72 -7.67 0.18 -9.80
C THR A 72 -6.24 0.60 -9.45
N THR A 73 -5.44 -0.27 -8.82
CA THR A 73 -4.11 0.11 -8.34
C THR A 73 -3.11 0.26 -9.48
N VAL A 74 -3.16 -0.61 -10.50
CA VAL A 74 -2.30 -0.47 -11.67
C VAL A 74 -2.57 0.85 -12.39
N TYR A 75 -3.84 1.21 -12.58
CA TYR A 75 -4.19 2.48 -13.20
C TYR A 75 -3.74 3.68 -12.36
N LEU A 76 -4.00 3.66 -11.05
CA LEU A 76 -3.53 4.70 -10.14
C LEU A 76 -2.01 4.88 -10.19
N ASN A 77 -1.24 3.79 -10.22
CA ASN A 77 0.21 3.84 -10.31
C ASN A 77 0.68 4.42 -11.65
N GLN A 78 0.00 4.09 -12.77
CA GLN A 78 0.27 4.66 -14.11
C GLN A 78 0.04 6.17 -14.18
N ILE A 79 -0.98 6.70 -13.48
CA ILE A 79 -1.26 8.14 -13.42
C ILE A 79 -0.49 8.88 -12.32
N GLY A 80 0.55 8.23 -11.75
CA GLY A 80 1.50 8.84 -10.84
C GLY A 80 1.08 8.88 -9.37
N VAL A 81 0.26 7.92 -8.91
CA VAL A 81 0.11 7.64 -7.48
C VAL A 81 1.23 6.70 -7.07
N SER A 82 2.12 7.17 -6.19
CA SER A 82 3.36 6.47 -5.78
C SER A 82 3.25 5.79 -4.41
N ALA A 83 2.19 6.04 -3.66
CA ALA A 83 2.01 5.49 -2.33
C ALA A 83 0.64 4.79 -2.20
N PHE A 84 0.65 3.62 -1.57
CA PHE A 84 -0.56 2.81 -1.34
C PHE A 84 -0.61 2.33 0.10
N ALA A 85 -1.81 2.22 0.67
CA ALA A 85 -2.03 1.62 1.98
C ALA A 85 -2.97 0.43 1.88
N VAL A 86 -2.62 -0.65 2.56
CA VAL A 86 -3.37 -1.91 2.60
C VAL A 86 -3.61 -2.36 4.04
N ALA A 87 -4.54 -3.30 4.26
CA ALA A 87 -4.80 -3.79 5.60
C ALA A 87 -3.83 -4.90 6.02
N THR A 88 -3.38 -5.73 5.08
CA THR A 88 -2.61 -6.95 5.37
C THR A 88 -1.36 -7.06 4.52
N ILE A 89 -0.39 -7.82 5.01
CA ILE A 89 0.84 -8.13 4.26
C ILE A 89 0.52 -8.87 2.94
N ASP A 90 -0.50 -9.72 2.92
CA ASP A 90 -0.86 -10.46 1.71
C ASP A 90 -1.40 -9.55 0.61
N GLU A 91 -2.17 -8.52 0.97
CA GLU A 91 -2.58 -7.46 0.04
C GLU A 91 -1.36 -6.70 -0.49
N GLY A 92 -0.40 -6.34 0.38
CA GLY A 92 0.84 -5.67 -0.01
C GLY A 92 1.69 -6.50 -0.97
N ILE A 93 1.85 -7.80 -0.69
CA ILE A 93 2.54 -8.75 -1.58
C ILE A 93 1.83 -8.85 -2.94
N ARG A 94 0.50 -8.86 -2.95
CA ARG A 94 -0.28 -8.86 -4.20
C ARG A 94 -0.03 -7.61 -5.03
N LEU A 95 0.00 -6.43 -4.41
CA LEU A 95 0.33 -5.18 -5.11
C LEU A 95 1.73 -5.26 -5.74
N ARG A 96 2.74 -5.77 -5.03
CA ARG A 96 4.08 -5.97 -5.61
C ARG A 96 4.07 -6.94 -6.78
N LYS A 97 3.30 -8.04 -6.69
CA LYS A 97 3.13 -8.99 -7.81
C LYS A 97 2.42 -8.36 -9.01
N TYR A 98 1.59 -7.35 -8.81
CA TYR A 98 0.96 -6.57 -9.89
C TYR A 98 1.92 -5.53 -10.51
N GLY A 99 3.15 -5.41 -10.00
CA GLY A 99 4.15 -4.48 -10.50
C GLY A 99 4.04 -3.07 -9.92
N ILE A 100 3.25 -2.88 -8.85
CA ILE A 100 3.13 -1.59 -8.19
C ILE A 100 4.46 -1.19 -7.58
N SER A 101 4.96 -0.03 -7.98
CA SER A 101 6.16 0.62 -7.45
C SER A 101 5.80 1.64 -6.37
N GLY A 102 6.83 2.17 -5.67
CA GLY A 102 6.65 3.16 -4.62
C GLY A 102 6.34 2.55 -3.26
N GLU A 103 5.81 3.34 -2.36
CA GLU A 103 5.54 2.92 -0.99
C GLU A 103 4.28 2.06 -0.90
N ILE A 104 4.34 0.99 -0.09
CA ILE A 104 3.15 0.21 0.28
C ILE A 104 3.16 0.04 1.80
N LEU A 105 2.27 0.76 2.47
CA LEU A 105 2.06 0.75 3.91
C LEU A 105 1.04 -0.30 4.30
N ILE A 106 1.40 -1.20 5.21
CA ILE A 106 0.49 -2.13 5.86
C ILE A 106 -0.05 -1.48 7.13
N MET A 107 -1.34 -1.15 7.14
CA MET A 107 -1.99 -0.45 8.27
C MET A 107 -2.35 -1.36 9.43
N GLY A 108 -2.38 -2.68 9.22
CA GLY A 108 -2.75 -3.66 10.23
C GLY A 108 -1.55 -4.40 10.81
N TYR A 109 -1.83 -5.29 11.75
CA TYR A 109 -0.85 -6.17 12.35
C TYR A 109 -0.32 -7.20 11.35
N THR A 110 0.99 -7.41 11.36
CA THR A 110 1.67 -8.52 10.66
C THR A 110 2.43 -9.34 11.69
N SER A 111 2.29 -10.67 11.67
CA SER A 111 3.09 -11.52 12.56
C SER A 111 4.59 -11.22 12.38
N PRO A 112 5.37 -11.01 13.46
CA PRO A 112 6.81 -10.81 13.38
C PRO A 112 7.54 -11.91 12.60
N MET A 113 7.05 -13.13 12.63
CA MET A 113 7.58 -14.27 11.86
C MET A 113 7.58 -14.02 10.33
N ARG A 114 6.86 -13.02 9.86
CA ARG A 114 6.81 -12.61 8.44
C ARG A 114 7.75 -11.44 8.11
N ALA A 115 8.65 -11.05 9.01
CA ALA A 115 9.61 -9.97 8.80
C ALA A 115 10.44 -10.16 7.53
N LYS A 116 10.82 -11.41 7.22
CA LYS A 116 11.51 -11.76 5.97
C LYS A 116 10.71 -11.36 4.73
N GLU A 117 9.38 -11.50 4.75
CA GLU A 117 8.53 -11.12 3.62
C GLU A 117 8.38 -9.61 3.53
N LEU A 118 8.25 -8.90 4.66
CA LEU A 118 8.26 -7.43 4.70
C LEU A 118 9.51 -6.88 4.02
N CYS A 119 10.67 -7.37 4.43
CA CYS A 119 11.96 -7.00 3.83
C CYS A 119 12.03 -7.37 2.34
N LYS A 120 11.72 -8.62 1.98
CA LYS A 120 11.78 -9.12 0.59
C LYS A 120 10.93 -8.31 -0.38
N TYR A 121 9.71 -7.96 0.03
CA TYR A 121 8.76 -7.23 -0.81
C TYR A 121 8.82 -5.71 -0.62
N LYS A 122 9.77 -5.22 0.21
CA LYS A 122 9.95 -3.78 0.52
C LYS A 122 8.61 -3.14 0.91
N LEU A 123 7.97 -3.74 1.93
CA LEU A 123 6.70 -3.25 2.47
C LEU A 123 6.98 -2.48 3.75
N THR A 124 6.30 -1.35 3.93
CA THR A 124 6.35 -0.55 5.15
C THR A 124 5.33 -1.09 6.15
N GLN A 125 5.77 -1.40 7.36
CA GLN A 125 4.91 -1.95 8.41
C GLN A 125 4.49 -0.88 9.40
N THR A 126 3.22 -0.86 9.79
CA THR A 126 2.76 -0.03 10.91
C THR A 126 3.15 -0.66 12.24
N LEU A 127 3.91 0.07 13.07
CA LEU A 127 4.19 -0.28 14.46
C LEU A 127 3.02 0.17 15.33
N ILE A 128 2.48 -0.75 16.10
CA ILE A 128 1.25 -0.54 16.88
C ILE A 128 1.49 -0.38 18.38
N ASP A 129 2.62 -0.89 18.88
CA ASP A 129 3.11 -0.74 20.25
C ASP A 129 4.61 -1.11 20.29
N TYR A 130 5.25 -0.88 21.44
CA TYR A 130 6.67 -1.13 21.61
C TYR A 130 7.01 -2.61 21.67
N GLU A 131 6.18 -3.42 22.32
CA GLU A 131 6.40 -4.88 22.40
C GLU A 131 6.37 -5.53 21.01
N TYR A 132 5.41 -5.16 20.19
CA TYR A 132 5.36 -5.59 18.79
C TYR A 132 6.61 -5.18 18.02
N SER A 133 7.08 -3.95 18.22
CA SER A 133 8.26 -3.40 17.56
C SER A 133 9.52 -4.19 17.92
N LEU A 134 9.71 -4.52 19.21
CA LEU A 134 10.80 -5.38 19.69
C LEU A 134 10.77 -6.76 19.05
N ARG A 135 9.62 -7.42 19.06
CA ARG A 135 9.45 -8.76 18.48
C ARG A 135 9.71 -8.79 16.97
N LEU A 136 9.42 -7.69 16.28
CA LEU A 136 9.73 -7.54 14.87
C LEU A 136 11.23 -7.34 14.64
N ASP A 137 11.89 -6.51 15.49
CA ASP A 137 13.33 -6.27 15.46
C ASP A 137 14.15 -7.53 15.71
N GLU A 138 13.73 -8.36 16.68
CA GLU A 138 14.36 -9.64 17.03
C GLU A 138 14.43 -10.64 15.86
N GLN A 139 13.66 -10.44 14.80
CA GLN A 139 13.72 -11.31 13.62
C GLN A 139 14.98 -11.06 12.76
N GLY A 140 15.72 -9.97 12.98
CA GLY A 140 16.99 -9.66 12.32
C GLY A 140 16.87 -9.27 10.84
N TYR A 141 15.68 -8.92 10.34
CA TYR A 141 15.48 -8.44 8.99
C TYR A 141 15.24 -6.92 8.99
N LYS A 142 15.92 -6.20 8.11
CA LYS A 142 15.68 -4.76 7.95
C LYS A 142 14.26 -4.51 7.43
N VAL A 143 13.46 -3.84 8.25
CA VAL A 143 12.06 -3.50 7.96
C VAL A 143 11.85 -2.01 8.04
N THR A 144 11.32 -1.41 6.98
CA THR A 144 10.83 -0.02 7.00
C THR A 144 9.50 0.04 7.74
N ALA A 145 9.31 1.03 8.61
CA ALA A 145 8.13 1.12 9.43
C ALA A 145 7.62 2.56 9.63
N HIS A 146 6.32 2.69 9.88
CA HIS A 146 5.69 3.90 10.40
C HIS A 146 5.13 3.62 11.80
N ILE A 147 5.32 4.55 12.73
CA ILE A 147 4.68 4.52 14.04
C ILE A 147 3.21 4.93 13.87
N LYS A 148 2.32 4.20 14.49
CA LYS A 148 0.93 4.62 14.64
C LYS A 148 0.66 5.03 16.08
N VAL A 149 0.24 6.29 16.27
CA VAL A 149 -0.24 6.79 17.56
C VAL A 149 -1.77 6.74 17.59
N ASP A 150 -2.35 6.23 18.66
CA ASP A 150 -3.79 6.27 18.85
C ASP A 150 -4.20 7.65 19.38
N THR A 151 -4.83 8.43 18.51
CA THR A 151 -5.31 9.78 18.82
C THR A 151 -6.82 9.82 19.11
N GLY A 152 -7.42 8.68 19.48
CA GLY A 152 -8.83 8.61 19.90
C GLY A 152 -9.71 7.60 19.14
N MET A 153 -9.16 6.83 18.20
CA MET A 153 -9.92 5.74 17.56
C MET A 153 -9.98 4.47 18.42
N HIS A 154 -9.04 4.28 19.35
CA HIS A 154 -8.96 3.18 20.31
C HIS A 154 -9.02 1.77 19.67
N ARG A 155 -8.23 1.59 18.60
CA ARG A 155 -8.15 0.30 17.90
C ARG A 155 -6.74 -0.28 17.86
N LEU A 156 -5.77 0.49 17.42
CA LEU A 156 -4.36 0.15 17.29
C LEU A 156 -3.54 1.41 17.48
N GLY A 157 -2.31 1.28 17.95
CA GLY A 157 -1.33 2.36 18.03
C GLY A 157 -0.81 2.53 19.44
N PHE A 158 0.38 3.12 19.53
CA PHE A 158 0.93 3.59 20.81
C PHE A 158 -0.03 4.56 21.47
N ASP A 159 -0.08 4.55 22.79
CA ASP A 159 -0.76 5.61 23.51
C ASP A 159 -0.06 6.96 23.24
N ALA A 160 -0.82 8.03 23.09
CA ALA A 160 -0.28 9.36 22.81
C ALA A 160 0.63 9.88 23.94
N ASP A 161 0.44 9.38 25.16
CA ASP A 161 1.23 9.74 26.33
C ASP A 161 2.50 8.87 26.47
N ASP A 162 2.62 7.76 25.73
CA ASP A 162 3.77 6.84 25.78
C ASP A 162 4.99 7.37 24.96
N THR A 163 5.28 8.63 25.09
CA THR A 163 6.39 9.31 24.37
C THR A 163 7.72 8.59 24.54
N LYS A 164 7.96 8.02 25.74
CA LYS A 164 9.21 7.30 26.01
C LYS A 164 9.34 6.04 25.14
N GLU A 165 8.30 5.25 25.00
CA GLU A 165 8.30 4.04 24.19
C GLU A 165 8.43 4.39 22.70
N ILE A 166 7.71 5.43 22.25
CA ILE A 166 7.81 5.94 20.88
C ILE A 166 9.26 6.33 20.56
N VAL A 167 9.91 7.11 21.43
CA VAL A 167 11.31 7.52 21.23
C VAL A 167 12.24 6.31 21.25
N THR A 168 12.01 5.36 22.16
CA THR A 168 12.86 4.16 22.26
C THR A 168 12.73 3.28 21.01
N ALA A 169 11.59 3.25 20.35
CA ALA A 169 11.40 2.49 19.11
C ALA A 169 12.36 2.93 17.99
N PHE A 170 12.77 4.21 17.95
CA PHE A 170 13.77 4.70 16.98
C PHE A 170 15.17 4.13 17.17
N SER A 171 15.47 3.51 18.32
CA SER A 171 16.78 2.90 18.60
C SER A 171 16.84 1.41 18.23
N LEU A 172 15.76 0.83 17.71
CA LEU A 172 15.74 -0.56 17.26
C LEU A 172 16.67 -0.76 16.06
N GLU A 173 17.44 -1.85 16.10
CA GLU A 173 18.55 -2.05 15.17
C GLU A 173 18.08 -2.40 13.75
N ASN A 174 17.01 -3.20 13.63
CA ASN A 174 16.53 -3.72 12.37
C ASN A 174 15.26 -3.02 11.87
N ILE A 175 14.82 -1.98 12.56
CA ILE A 175 13.62 -1.20 12.18
C ILE A 175 14.04 0.20 11.73
N GLU A 176 13.72 0.54 10.50
CA GLU A 176 13.90 1.88 9.94
C GLU A 176 12.57 2.64 9.98
N ILE A 177 12.41 3.54 10.95
CA ILE A 177 11.19 4.34 11.09
C ILE A 177 11.27 5.56 10.17
N THR A 178 10.38 5.61 9.17
CA THR A 178 10.33 6.66 8.14
C THR A 178 9.10 7.55 8.24
N GLY A 179 8.18 7.29 9.19
CA GLY A 179 6.98 8.08 9.38
C GLY A 179 6.28 7.83 10.71
N ILE A 180 5.39 8.74 11.06
CA ILE A 180 4.47 8.66 12.19
C ILE A 180 3.07 9.01 11.68
#